data_d0ff89bc52fa030b716149ad5ff419f7
#
_entry.id   d0ff89bc52fa030b716149ad5ff419f7
#
_cell.length_a   1.000
_cell.length_b   1.000
_cell.length_c   1.000
_cell.angle_alpha   90.00
_cell.angle_beta   90.00
_cell.angle_gamma   90.00
#
_symmetry.space_group_name_H-M   'P 1'
#
loop_
_entity.id
_entity.type
_entity.pdbx_description
1 polymer ?
#
loop_
_entity_poly.entity_id
_entity_poly.type
_entity_poly.pdbx_seq_one_letter_code
_entity_poly.pdbx_strand_id
1 'polypeptide(L)'
;HLEKLLDLAAKSMSVSRQHAYLNALLNAKKIRKINPSGDLQRVIQFLESENDTIWSTATQLAGLWKLEVARPRLEQILKNKQSKQQRKNAAIDSLIAMGGEKTRQFFDQQIVDEQNTYEQKITLIKGQLKLQPNLAAKRAINLLQNIPNTQDSGSVFAAFIGNRGATQALTNELKGKKLSQNVALKGMQLAESSPTRPKALIAVLQKAGGLKAMKMSLSKDEMITMIER
;
A
#
# COMPACT_ATOMS: atom_id res chain seq x y z
N HIS A 1 -29.03 2.60 -19.52
CA HIS A 1 -28.59 1.21 -19.80
C HIS A 1 -27.69 0.61 -18.73
N LEU A 2 -26.82 1.42 -18.05
CA LEU A 2 -25.89 0.90 -17.02
C LEU A 2 -26.62 0.41 -15.75
N GLU A 3 -27.75 1.03 -15.37
CA GLU A 3 -28.54 0.59 -14.21
C GLU A 3 -29.05 -0.84 -14.35
N LYS A 4 -29.43 -1.23 -15.59
CA LYS A 4 -29.84 -2.60 -15.88
C LYS A 4 -28.76 -3.63 -15.64
N LEU A 5 -27.49 -3.24 -15.67
CA LEU A 5 -26.38 -4.17 -15.42
C LEU A 5 -26.34 -4.64 -13.95
N LEU A 6 -26.71 -3.79 -12.98
CA LEU A 6 -26.84 -4.22 -11.58
C LEU A 6 -27.99 -5.23 -11.43
N ASP A 7 -29.13 -5.00 -12.12
CA ASP A 7 -30.24 -5.94 -12.12
C ASP A 7 -29.86 -7.27 -12.72
N LEU A 8 -29.18 -7.24 -13.86
CA LEU A 8 -28.71 -8.45 -14.55
C LEU A 8 -27.69 -9.20 -13.71
N ALA A 9 -26.77 -8.49 -13.05
CA ALA A 9 -25.82 -9.11 -12.13
C ALA A 9 -26.53 -9.79 -10.96
N ALA A 10 -27.50 -9.12 -10.33
CA ALA A 10 -28.23 -9.64 -9.19
C ALA A 10 -29.10 -10.87 -9.53
N LYS A 11 -29.69 -10.90 -10.74
CA LYS A 11 -30.53 -12.00 -11.21
C LYS A 11 -29.76 -13.17 -11.80
N SER A 12 -28.48 -13.00 -12.10
CA SER A 12 -27.71 -14.04 -12.77
C SER A 12 -27.29 -15.12 -11.78
N MET A 13 -27.52 -16.39 -12.12
CA MET A 13 -27.01 -17.57 -11.42
C MET A 13 -25.58 -17.91 -11.85
N SER A 14 -25.06 -17.32 -12.91
CA SER A 14 -23.74 -17.58 -13.44
C SER A 14 -22.72 -16.60 -12.88
N VAL A 15 -21.71 -17.10 -12.15
CA VAL A 15 -20.58 -16.32 -11.63
C VAL A 15 -19.89 -15.51 -12.73
N SER A 16 -19.68 -16.13 -13.89
CA SER A 16 -19.05 -15.49 -15.04
C SER A 16 -19.85 -14.30 -15.56
N ARG A 17 -21.18 -14.44 -15.66
CA ARG A 17 -22.06 -13.35 -16.07
C ARG A 17 -22.15 -12.24 -15.02
N GLN A 18 -22.29 -12.60 -13.74
CA GLN A 18 -22.25 -11.62 -12.65
C GLN A 18 -20.99 -10.76 -12.72
N HIS A 19 -19.83 -11.42 -12.83
CA HIS A 19 -18.55 -10.73 -12.96
C HIS A 19 -18.51 -9.84 -14.21
N ALA A 20 -18.97 -10.32 -15.37
CA ALA A 20 -18.99 -9.54 -16.61
C ALA A 20 -19.81 -8.25 -16.47
N TYR A 21 -20.99 -8.31 -15.85
CA TYR A 21 -21.84 -7.14 -15.62
C TYR A 21 -21.22 -6.15 -14.63
N LEU A 22 -20.69 -6.63 -13.51
CA LEU A 22 -20.00 -5.77 -12.53
C LEU A 22 -18.75 -5.14 -13.13
N ASN A 23 -17.98 -5.89 -13.92
CA ASN A 23 -16.79 -5.38 -14.57
C ASN A 23 -17.09 -4.33 -15.64
N ALA A 24 -18.21 -4.47 -16.38
CA ALA A 24 -18.69 -3.45 -17.31
C ALA A 24 -19.00 -2.13 -16.57
N LEU A 25 -19.62 -2.18 -15.39
CA LEU A 25 -19.87 -1.02 -14.53
C LEU A 25 -18.55 -0.42 -14.02
N LEU A 26 -17.62 -1.26 -13.60
CA LEU A 26 -16.31 -0.83 -13.14
C LEU A 26 -15.52 -0.10 -14.23
N ASN A 27 -15.55 -0.62 -15.46
CA ASN A 27 -14.91 -0.01 -16.62
C ASN A 27 -15.59 1.31 -17.01
N ALA A 28 -16.93 1.37 -16.97
CA ALA A 28 -17.67 2.62 -17.20
C ALA A 28 -17.24 3.71 -16.20
N LYS A 29 -17.09 3.35 -14.93
CA LYS A 29 -16.61 4.29 -13.88
C LYS A 29 -15.15 4.67 -14.04
N LYS A 30 -14.26 3.68 -14.25
CA LYS A 30 -12.80 3.92 -14.29
C LYS A 30 -12.38 4.68 -15.55
N ILE A 31 -12.91 4.25 -16.71
CA ILE A 31 -12.47 4.75 -18.01
C ILE A 31 -13.29 5.97 -18.43
N ARG A 32 -14.62 5.85 -18.38
CA ARG A 32 -15.54 6.87 -18.88
C ARG A 32 -16.00 7.88 -17.83
N LYS A 33 -15.69 7.65 -16.54
CA LYS A 33 -16.13 8.46 -15.39
C LYS A 33 -17.65 8.55 -15.25
N ILE A 34 -18.38 7.61 -15.80
CA ILE A 34 -19.86 7.56 -15.80
C ILE A 34 -20.30 6.75 -14.58
N ASN A 35 -21.34 7.24 -13.90
CA ASN A 35 -22.08 6.47 -12.90
C ASN A 35 -23.41 6.02 -13.53
N PRO A 36 -23.89 4.80 -13.21
CA PRO A 36 -25.28 4.46 -13.51
C PRO A 36 -26.23 5.36 -12.71
N SER A 37 -27.41 5.58 -13.25
CA SER A 37 -28.55 6.13 -12.51
C SER A 37 -29.15 5.05 -11.60
N GLY A 38 -29.94 5.47 -10.61
CA GLY A 38 -30.61 4.56 -9.69
C GLY A 38 -29.82 4.22 -8.42
N ASP A 39 -30.26 3.18 -7.71
CA ASP A 39 -29.71 2.80 -6.42
C ASP A 39 -28.40 1.99 -6.57
N LEU A 40 -27.28 2.68 -6.40
CA LEU A 40 -25.94 2.09 -6.45
C LEU A 40 -25.64 1.19 -5.25
N GLN A 41 -26.37 1.35 -4.12
CA GLN A 41 -26.18 0.53 -2.92
C GLN A 41 -26.45 -0.95 -3.17
N ARG A 42 -27.19 -1.27 -4.23
CA ARG A 42 -27.42 -2.66 -4.65
C ARG A 42 -26.16 -3.47 -4.94
N VAL A 43 -25.03 -2.80 -5.16
CA VAL A 43 -23.73 -3.48 -5.28
C VAL A 43 -23.29 -4.14 -3.97
N ILE A 44 -23.81 -3.69 -2.83
CA ILE A 44 -23.42 -4.17 -1.49
C ILE A 44 -23.72 -5.66 -1.31
N GLN A 45 -24.81 -6.19 -1.91
CA GLN A 45 -25.12 -7.61 -1.84
C GLN A 45 -23.97 -8.52 -2.32
N PHE A 46 -23.16 -8.05 -3.27
CA PHE A 46 -22.02 -8.79 -3.79
C PHE A 46 -20.79 -8.77 -2.86
N LEU A 47 -20.80 -7.96 -1.80
CA LEU A 47 -19.79 -8.01 -0.74
C LEU A 47 -19.95 -9.22 0.18
N GLU A 48 -21.04 -9.97 0.06
CA GLU A 48 -21.26 -11.26 0.72
C GLU A 48 -20.82 -12.46 -0.15
N SER A 49 -20.37 -12.21 -1.39
CA SER A 49 -19.96 -13.27 -2.30
C SER A 49 -18.71 -14.00 -1.77
N GLU A 50 -18.76 -15.33 -1.77
CA GLU A 50 -17.58 -16.17 -1.51
C GLU A 50 -16.60 -16.15 -2.69
N ASN A 51 -17.05 -15.80 -3.87
CA ASN A 51 -16.19 -15.67 -5.05
C ASN A 51 -15.36 -14.40 -4.96
N ASP A 52 -14.04 -14.57 -4.84
CA ASP A 52 -13.10 -13.45 -4.63
C ASP A 52 -13.10 -12.43 -5.78
N THR A 53 -13.39 -12.85 -7.01
CA THR A 53 -13.44 -11.95 -8.18
C THR A 53 -14.68 -11.07 -8.13
N ILE A 54 -15.87 -11.63 -7.86
CA ILE A 54 -17.11 -10.87 -7.68
C ILE A 54 -16.96 -9.91 -6.52
N TRP A 55 -16.52 -10.44 -5.37
CA TRP A 55 -16.31 -9.66 -4.15
C TRP A 55 -15.37 -8.47 -4.40
N SER A 56 -14.23 -8.71 -5.03
CA SER A 56 -13.23 -7.67 -5.33
C SER A 56 -13.77 -6.60 -6.27
N THR A 57 -14.50 -7.00 -7.32
CA THR A 57 -15.09 -6.06 -8.27
C THR A 57 -16.17 -5.19 -7.61
N ALA A 58 -17.04 -5.79 -6.81
CA ALA A 58 -18.06 -5.07 -6.03
C ALA A 58 -17.43 -4.11 -5.01
N THR A 59 -16.37 -4.55 -4.33
CA THR A 59 -15.59 -3.74 -3.40
C THR A 59 -15.00 -2.50 -4.09
N GLN A 60 -14.40 -2.66 -5.27
CA GLN A 60 -13.87 -1.53 -6.04
C GLN A 60 -14.99 -0.55 -6.47
N LEU A 61 -16.13 -1.07 -6.91
CA LEU A 61 -17.29 -0.24 -7.24
C LEU A 61 -17.78 0.55 -6.02
N ALA A 62 -17.92 -0.10 -4.86
CA ALA A 62 -18.33 0.54 -3.63
C ALA A 62 -17.40 1.70 -3.25
N GLY A 63 -16.09 1.53 -3.41
CA GLY A 63 -15.09 2.58 -3.19
C GLY A 63 -15.22 3.74 -4.17
N LEU A 64 -15.28 3.44 -5.48
CA LEU A 64 -15.35 4.45 -6.54
C LEU A 64 -16.68 5.23 -6.53
N TRP A 65 -17.77 4.64 -6.07
CA TRP A 65 -19.06 5.30 -5.86
C TRP A 65 -19.20 5.91 -4.47
N LYS A 66 -18.17 5.78 -3.61
CA LYS A 66 -18.12 6.31 -2.25
C LYS A 66 -19.30 5.87 -1.38
N LEU A 67 -19.65 4.59 -1.46
CA LEU A 67 -20.78 4.04 -0.72
C LEU A 67 -20.40 3.82 0.75
N GLU A 68 -20.68 4.81 1.59
CA GLU A 68 -20.34 4.76 3.05
C GLU A 68 -20.97 3.56 3.76
N VAL A 69 -22.08 3.04 3.29
CA VAL A 69 -22.71 1.81 3.83
C VAL A 69 -21.82 0.57 3.71
N ALA A 70 -20.87 0.54 2.76
CA ALA A 70 -19.90 -0.55 2.63
C ALA A 70 -18.73 -0.46 3.64
N ARG A 71 -18.47 0.73 4.20
CA ARG A 71 -17.30 1.01 5.04
C ARG A 71 -17.14 0.02 6.22
N PRO A 72 -18.17 -0.26 7.05
CA PRO A 72 -18.02 -1.15 8.19
C PRO A 72 -17.55 -2.56 7.77
N ARG A 73 -18.03 -3.05 6.63
CA ARG A 73 -17.65 -4.36 6.09
C ARG A 73 -16.18 -4.37 5.64
N LEU A 74 -15.74 -3.31 4.96
CA LEU A 74 -14.36 -3.16 4.51
C LEU A 74 -13.38 -3.06 5.68
N GLU A 75 -13.73 -2.29 6.69
CA GLU A 75 -12.95 -2.17 7.92
C GLU A 75 -12.86 -3.50 8.68
N GLN A 76 -13.96 -4.27 8.73
CA GLN A 76 -13.98 -5.61 9.33
C GLN A 76 -13.02 -6.57 8.62
N ILE A 77 -12.96 -6.55 7.28
CA ILE A 77 -12.02 -7.35 6.49
C ILE A 77 -10.57 -7.04 6.86
N LEU A 78 -10.25 -5.77 7.12
CA LEU A 78 -8.89 -5.36 7.50
C LEU A 78 -8.54 -5.74 8.94
N LYS A 79 -9.50 -5.71 9.86
CA LYS A 79 -9.32 -6.14 11.25
C LYS A 79 -9.22 -7.67 11.39
N ASN A 80 -9.86 -8.41 10.49
CA ASN A 80 -9.85 -9.87 10.55
C ASN A 80 -8.50 -10.44 10.06
N LYS A 81 -7.74 -11.04 10.98
CA LYS A 81 -6.43 -11.65 10.71
C LYS A 81 -6.52 -12.78 9.67
N GLN A 82 -7.64 -13.51 9.62
CA GLN A 82 -7.88 -14.63 8.71
C GLN A 82 -8.31 -14.19 7.30
N SER A 83 -8.61 -12.93 7.08
CA SER A 83 -8.97 -12.45 5.74
C SER A 83 -7.83 -12.64 4.75
N LYS A 84 -8.16 -13.14 3.57
CA LYS A 84 -7.20 -13.30 2.47
C LYS A 84 -6.53 -11.97 2.12
N GLN A 85 -5.23 -11.98 1.83
CA GLN A 85 -4.48 -10.76 1.51
C GLN A 85 -5.08 -10.02 0.31
N GLN A 86 -5.59 -10.74 -0.70
CA GLN A 86 -6.27 -10.16 -1.85
C GLN A 86 -7.49 -9.31 -1.44
N ARG A 87 -8.32 -9.82 -0.49
CA ARG A 87 -9.47 -9.08 0.04
C ARG A 87 -9.03 -7.86 0.85
N LYS A 88 -7.98 -7.98 1.66
CA LYS A 88 -7.40 -6.85 2.40
C LYS A 88 -6.94 -5.74 1.45
N ASN A 89 -6.21 -6.09 0.40
CA ASN A 89 -5.76 -5.12 -0.59
C ASN A 89 -6.93 -4.39 -1.28
N ALA A 90 -7.95 -5.13 -1.71
CA ALA A 90 -9.14 -4.55 -2.33
C ALA A 90 -9.93 -3.64 -1.37
N ALA A 91 -10.04 -4.02 -0.08
CA ALA A 91 -10.67 -3.20 0.94
C ALA A 91 -9.89 -1.88 1.18
N ILE A 92 -8.55 -1.94 1.24
CA ILE A 92 -7.70 -0.76 1.34
C ILE A 92 -7.90 0.17 0.15
N ASP A 93 -7.81 -0.35 -1.08
CA ASP A 93 -8.00 0.46 -2.28
C ASP A 93 -9.40 1.09 -2.35
N SER A 94 -10.42 0.36 -1.88
CA SER A 94 -11.78 0.88 -1.79
C SER A 94 -11.91 2.00 -0.75
N LEU A 95 -11.37 1.83 0.46
CA LEU A 95 -11.36 2.87 1.48
C LEU A 95 -10.57 4.11 1.03
N ILE A 96 -9.46 3.93 0.31
CA ILE A 96 -8.70 5.03 -0.29
C ILE A 96 -9.55 5.78 -1.32
N ALA A 97 -10.29 5.06 -2.17
CA ALA A 97 -11.18 5.67 -3.17
C ALA A 97 -12.35 6.42 -2.53
N MET A 98 -12.88 5.93 -1.40
CA MET A 98 -13.85 6.66 -0.58
C MET A 98 -13.23 7.95 -0.03
N GLY A 99 -11.99 7.87 0.46
CA GLY A 99 -11.27 9.00 1.03
C GLY A 99 -11.87 9.50 2.35
N GLY A 100 -11.68 10.80 2.59
CA GLY A 100 -12.25 11.49 3.76
C GLY A 100 -11.50 11.23 5.06
N GLU A 101 -11.93 11.96 6.12
CA GLU A 101 -11.30 11.91 7.43
C GLU A 101 -11.45 10.55 8.10
N LYS A 102 -12.61 9.90 7.96
CA LYS A 102 -12.86 8.57 8.52
C LYS A 102 -11.84 7.53 8.04
N THR A 103 -11.49 7.56 6.74
CA THR A 103 -10.48 6.64 6.18
C THR A 103 -9.10 6.91 6.77
N ARG A 104 -8.72 8.18 6.89
CA ARG A 104 -7.43 8.58 7.49
C ARG A 104 -7.32 8.12 8.94
N GLN A 105 -8.34 8.42 9.75
CA GLN A 105 -8.39 8.03 11.16
C GLN A 105 -8.37 6.50 11.33
N PHE A 106 -9.12 5.78 10.52
CA PHE A 106 -9.11 4.31 10.55
C PHE A 106 -7.71 3.75 10.29
N PHE A 107 -7.03 4.19 9.22
CA PHE A 107 -5.67 3.72 8.93
C PHE A 107 -4.69 4.09 10.04
N ASP A 108 -4.77 5.30 10.56
CA ASP A 108 -3.88 5.73 11.64
C ASP A 108 -4.06 4.87 12.89
N GLN A 109 -5.29 4.61 13.30
CA GLN A 109 -5.60 3.72 14.43
C GLN A 109 -5.08 2.29 14.21
N GLN A 110 -5.31 1.72 13.03
CA GLN A 110 -4.91 0.35 12.74
C GLN A 110 -3.38 0.19 12.62
N ILE A 111 -2.65 1.20 12.16
CA ILE A 111 -1.18 1.15 12.05
C ILE A 111 -0.53 1.14 13.44
N VAL A 112 -1.10 1.88 14.41
CA VAL A 112 -0.55 1.93 15.78
C VAL A 112 -1.04 0.80 16.66
N ASP A 113 -2.08 0.09 16.29
CA ASP A 113 -2.63 -1.03 17.05
C ASP A 113 -1.58 -2.15 17.21
N GLU A 114 -1.22 -2.45 18.45
CA GLU A 114 -0.22 -3.49 18.76
C GLU A 114 -0.68 -4.90 18.40
N GLN A 115 -1.99 -5.12 18.29
CA GLN A 115 -2.55 -6.42 17.91
C GLN A 115 -2.35 -6.73 16.42
N ASN A 116 -2.09 -5.72 15.58
CA ASN A 116 -1.85 -5.92 14.16
C ASN A 116 -0.43 -6.44 13.92
N THR A 117 -0.33 -7.45 13.03
CA THR A 117 0.96 -8.00 12.63
C THR A 117 1.78 -6.97 11.85
N TYR A 118 3.09 -7.23 11.76
CA TYR A 118 4.00 -6.39 10.99
C TYR A 118 3.53 -6.23 9.53
N GLU A 119 3.13 -7.33 8.88
CA GLU A 119 2.65 -7.35 7.50
C GLU A 119 1.34 -6.56 7.33
N GLN A 120 0.44 -6.62 8.32
CA GLN A 120 -0.78 -5.82 8.32
C GLN A 120 -0.44 -4.32 8.40
N LYS A 121 0.48 -3.94 9.29
CA LYS A 121 0.94 -2.53 9.43
C LYS A 121 1.57 -2.02 8.13
N ILE A 122 2.42 -2.82 7.47
CA ILE A 122 2.99 -2.46 6.16
C ILE A 122 1.91 -2.24 5.11
N THR A 123 0.93 -3.15 5.05
CA THR A 123 -0.17 -3.06 4.09
C THR A 123 -0.99 -1.77 4.30
N LEU A 124 -1.24 -1.42 5.55
CA LEU A 124 -1.94 -0.18 5.91
C LEU A 124 -1.09 1.07 5.63
N ILE A 125 0.22 1.04 5.90
CA ILE A 125 1.15 2.13 5.56
C ILE A 125 1.17 2.37 4.04
N LYS A 126 1.19 1.32 3.22
CA LYS A 126 1.07 1.43 1.75
C LYS A 126 -0.24 2.11 1.33
N GLY A 127 -1.33 1.83 2.03
CA GLY A 127 -2.60 2.50 1.83
C GLY A 127 -2.56 3.98 2.26
N GLN A 128 -2.05 4.25 3.46
CA GLN A 128 -1.92 5.60 4.00
C GLN A 128 -1.00 6.48 3.15
N LEU A 129 0.03 5.89 2.53
CA LEU A 129 0.95 6.59 1.64
C LEU A 129 0.24 7.28 0.47
N LYS A 130 -0.84 6.70 -0.04
CA LYS A 130 -1.66 7.29 -1.11
C LYS A 130 -2.50 8.50 -0.64
N LEU A 131 -2.77 8.59 0.66
CA LEU A 131 -3.60 9.65 1.26
C LEU A 131 -2.77 10.74 1.94
N GLN A 132 -1.76 10.33 2.70
CA GLN A 132 -0.96 11.19 3.60
C GLN A 132 0.51 10.74 3.59
N PRO A 133 1.30 11.05 2.55
CA PRO A 133 2.67 10.54 2.41
C PRO A 133 3.59 10.84 3.61
N ASN A 134 3.49 12.03 4.20
CA ASN A 134 4.32 12.44 5.33
C ASN A 134 3.98 11.64 6.61
N LEU A 135 2.68 11.44 6.88
CA LEU A 135 2.26 10.65 8.03
C LEU A 135 2.62 9.16 7.85
N ALA A 136 2.44 8.62 6.64
CA ALA A 136 2.88 7.27 6.30
C ALA A 136 4.38 7.09 6.49
N ALA A 137 5.20 8.08 6.08
CA ALA A 137 6.65 8.06 6.29
C ALA A 137 7.00 8.06 7.78
N LYS A 138 6.35 8.91 8.59
CA LYS A 138 6.53 8.91 10.05
C LYS A 138 6.21 7.54 10.68
N ARG A 139 5.09 6.92 10.29
CA ARG A 139 4.69 5.59 10.76
C ARG A 139 5.67 4.49 10.30
N ALA A 140 6.14 4.58 9.06
CA ALA A 140 7.14 3.66 8.51
C ALA A 140 8.46 3.75 9.29
N ILE A 141 8.94 4.94 9.61
CA ILE A 141 10.16 5.11 10.41
C ILE A 141 9.99 4.51 11.82
N ASN A 142 8.87 4.79 12.49
CA ASN A 142 8.59 4.19 13.80
C ASN A 142 8.58 2.65 13.73
N LEU A 143 7.99 2.09 12.66
CA LEU A 143 7.97 0.65 12.44
C LEU A 143 9.39 0.10 12.21
N LEU A 144 10.21 0.78 11.41
CA LEU A 144 11.59 0.39 11.11
C LEU A 144 12.54 0.50 12.32
N GLN A 145 12.28 1.45 13.22
CA GLN A 145 13.08 1.60 14.47
C GLN A 145 12.82 0.48 15.47
N ASN A 146 11.60 -0.11 15.43
CA ASN A 146 11.17 -1.15 16.37
C ASN A 146 11.01 -2.51 15.69
N ILE A 147 11.58 -2.70 14.48
CA ILE A 147 11.45 -3.95 13.74
C ILE A 147 12.18 -5.09 14.44
N PRO A 148 11.56 -6.24 14.67
CA PRO A 148 12.26 -7.44 15.11
C PRO A 148 13.28 -7.89 14.07
N ASN A 149 14.43 -8.41 14.50
CA ASN A 149 15.50 -8.89 13.61
C ASN A 149 15.06 -9.99 12.63
N THR A 150 13.96 -10.68 12.94
CA THR A 150 13.39 -11.75 12.11
C THR A 150 12.51 -11.23 10.97
N GLN A 151 12.18 -9.93 10.96
CA GLN A 151 11.26 -9.34 9.99
C GLN A 151 12.02 -8.62 8.86
N ASP A 152 11.49 -8.71 7.62
CA ASP A 152 12.07 -8.05 6.47
C ASP A 152 11.69 -6.56 6.39
N SER A 153 12.66 -5.69 6.62
CA SER A 153 12.47 -4.24 6.46
C SER A 153 12.35 -3.80 4.99
N GLY A 154 12.72 -4.64 4.06
CA GLY A 154 12.78 -4.31 2.63
C GLY A 154 11.42 -3.94 2.06
N SER A 155 10.36 -4.62 2.50
CA SER A 155 8.99 -4.36 2.04
C SER A 155 8.46 -2.96 2.42
N VAL A 156 8.95 -2.39 3.54
CA VAL A 156 8.65 -1.01 3.94
C VAL A 156 9.35 -0.04 2.98
N PHE A 157 10.66 -0.19 2.77
CA PHE A 157 11.41 0.68 1.87
C PHE A 157 10.88 0.62 0.43
N ALA A 158 10.58 -0.59 -0.07
CA ALA A 158 10.03 -0.78 -1.41
C ALA A 158 8.71 -0.02 -1.63
N ALA A 159 7.90 0.18 -0.59
CA ALA A 159 6.66 0.96 -0.70
C ALA A 159 6.92 2.45 -1.01
N PHE A 160 8.05 2.99 -0.59
CA PHE A 160 8.40 4.40 -0.76
C PHE A 160 9.33 4.65 -1.96
N ILE A 161 10.21 3.68 -2.28
CA ILE A 161 11.13 3.78 -3.41
C ILE A 161 10.34 3.57 -4.71
N GLY A 162 10.56 4.42 -5.70
CA GLY A 162 9.84 4.35 -6.99
C GLY A 162 8.74 5.40 -7.16
N ASN A 163 8.28 6.03 -6.07
CA ASN A 163 7.42 7.21 -6.13
C ASN A 163 8.15 8.41 -5.55
N ARG A 164 8.40 9.44 -6.37
CA ARG A 164 9.22 10.61 -5.99
C ARG A 164 8.69 11.31 -4.72
N GLY A 165 7.39 11.51 -4.60
CA GLY A 165 6.79 12.16 -3.44
C GLY A 165 6.92 11.34 -2.17
N ALA A 166 6.71 10.03 -2.27
CA ALA A 166 6.87 9.08 -1.18
C ALA A 166 8.34 9.00 -0.71
N THR A 167 9.27 8.86 -1.67
CA THR A 167 10.72 8.83 -1.39
C THR A 167 11.17 10.11 -0.67
N GLN A 168 10.68 11.27 -1.12
CA GLN A 168 10.99 12.55 -0.48
C GLN A 168 10.44 12.63 0.95
N ALA A 169 9.21 12.18 1.18
CA ALA A 169 8.60 12.14 2.51
C ALA A 169 9.41 11.26 3.47
N LEU A 170 9.79 10.04 3.03
CA LEU A 170 10.63 9.13 3.81
C LEU A 170 12.00 9.75 4.11
N THR A 171 12.64 10.38 3.12
CA THR A 171 13.94 11.04 3.27
C THR A 171 13.87 12.15 4.32
N ASN A 172 12.82 12.96 4.29
CA ASN A 172 12.66 14.06 5.24
C ASN A 172 12.43 13.57 6.67
N GLU A 173 11.56 12.58 6.85
CA GLU A 173 11.26 12.01 8.17
C GLU A 173 12.44 11.24 8.77
N LEU A 174 13.31 10.69 7.95
CA LEU A 174 14.48 9.94 8.38
C LEU A 174 15.64 10.84 8.86
N LYS A 175 15.63 12.14 8.51
CA LYS A 175 16.67 13.09 8.95
C LYS A 175 16.76 13.15 10.47
N GLY A 176 17.96 12.90 10.99
CA GLY A 176 18.21 12.91 12.44
C GLY A 176 17.69 11.69 13.21
N LYS A 177 17.07 10.73 12.53
CA LYS A 177 16.63 9.47 13.14
C LYS A 177 17.75 8.42 13.07
N LYS A 178 17.70 7.46 14.00
CA LYS A 178 18.61 6.31 14.01
C LYS A 178 17.86 5.04 13.62
N LEU A 179 18.51 4.20 12.84
CA LEU A 179 18.06 2.85 12.49
C LEU A 179 19.16 1.86 12.88
N SER A 180 18.81 0.58 13.03
CA SER A 180 19.84 -0.45 13.12
C SER A 180 20.62 -0.54 11.80
N GLN A 181 21.88 -0.96 11.86
CA GLN A 181 22.73 -1.07 10.67
C GLN A 181 22.11 -1.95 9.59
N ASN A 182 21.55 -3.11 9.98
CA ASN A 182 20.93 -4.05 9.05
C ASN A 182 19.72 -3.43 8.32
N VAL A 183 18.87 -2.69 9.03
CA VAL A 183 17.72 -1.99 8.45
C VAL A 183 18.19 -0.91 7.48
N ALA A 184 19.15 -0.09 7.88
CA ALA A 184 19.68 0.97 7.03
C ALA A 184 20.37 0.40 5.77
N LEU A 185 21.16 -0.66 5.92
CA LEU A 185 21.84 -1.34 4.81
C LEU A 185 20.85 -1.91 3.81
N LYS A 186 19.79 -2.56 4.29
CA LYS A 186 18.71 -3.09 3.43
C LYS A 186 18.03 -1.98 2.64
N GLY A 187 17.72 -0.85 3.30
CA GLY A 187 17.16 0.34 2.64
C GLY A 187 18.07 0.93 1.58
N MET A 188 19.39 1.01 1.86
CA MET A 188 20.38 1.47 0.89
C MET A 188 20.47 0.56 -0.34
N GLN A 189 20.56 -0.76 -0.13
CA GLN A 189 20.60 -1.74 -1.23
C GLN A 189 19.40 -1.58 -2.17
N LEU A 190 18.20 -1.44 -1.62
CA LEU A 190 17.00 -1.23 -2.42
C LEU A 190 17.00 0.13 -3.14
N ALA A 191 17.48 1.18 -2.49
CA ALA A 191 17.58 2.50 -3.11
C ALA A 191 18.62 2.53 -4.24
N GLU A 192 19.74 1.87 -4.09
CA GLU A 192 20.81 1.77 -5.10
C GLU A 192 20.40 0.91 -6.29
N SER A 193 19.67 -0.18 -6.06
CA SER A 193 19.16 -1.06 -7.11
C SER A 193 17.95 -0.48 -7.86
N SER A 194 17.33 0.57 -7.31
CA SER A 194 16.16 1.19 -7.96
C SER A 194 16.57 2.01 -9.19
N PRO A 195 15.73 2.06 -10.25
CA PRO A 195 16.02 2.87 -11.43
C PRO A 195 16.27 4.34 -11.13
N THR A 196 15.63 4.88 -10.08
CA THR A 196 15.72 6.30 -9.71
C THR A 196 16.95 6.65 -8.88
N ARG A 197 17.58 5.66 -8.26
CA ARG A 197 18.75 5.80 -7.38
C ARG A 197 18.69 7.07 -6.52
N PRO A 198 17.76 7.17 -5.55
CA PRO A 198 17.49 8.41 -4.82
C PRO A 198 18.65 8.77 -3.89
N LYS A 199 19.64 9.51 -4.39
CA LYS A 199 20.89 9.87 -3.69
C LYS A 199 20.66 10.48 -2.30
N ALA A 200 19.63 11.33 -2.16
CA ALA A 200 19.30 11.96 -0.89
C ALA A 200 18.85 10.92 0.16
N LEU A 201 18.03 9.93 -0.23
CA LEU A 201 17.61 8.86 0.65
C LEU A 201 18.81 7.98 1.07
N ILE A 202 19.68 7.61 0.11
CA ILE A 202 20.89 6.82 0.37
C ILE A 202 21.77 7.51 1.41
N ALA A 203 22.04 8.81 1.23
CA ALA A 203 22.88 9.58 2.16
C ALA A 203 22.27 9.66 3.58
N VAL A 204 20.94 9.81 3.68
CA VAL A 204 20.26 9.86 4.98
C VAL A 204 20.23 8.47 5.65
N LEU A 205 20.00 7.39 4.90
CA LEU A 205 20.06 6.01 5.38
C LEU A 205 21.45 5.67 5.92
N GLN A 206 22.50 6.06 5.18
CA GLN A 206 23.90 5.87 5.63
C GLN A 206 24.15 6.52 6.97
N LYS A 207 23.71 7.77 7.16
CA LYS A 207 23.83 8.48 8.44
C LYS A 207 22.99 7.83 9.54
N ALA A 208 21.73 7.46 9.22
CA ALA A 208 20.81 6.84 10.17
C ALA A 208 21.31 5.50 10.69
N GLY A 209 21.99 4.70 9.87
CA GLY A 209 22.59 3.42 10.25
C GLY A 209 23.98 3.52 10.85
N GLY A 210 24.58 4.72 10.93
CA GLY A 210 25.99 4.89 11.35
C GLY A 210 26.96 4.14 10.43
N LEU A 211 26.59 3.96 9.15
CA LEU A 211 27.39 3.22 8.19
C LEU A 211 28.54 4.11 7.71
N LYS A 212 29.76 3.57 7.75
CA LYS A 212 30.91 4.25 7.15
C LYS A 212 30.66 4.43 5.65
N ALA A 213 31.10 5.56 5.09
CA ALA A 213 31.04 5.75 3.64
C ALA A 213 31.78 4.57 2.99
N MET A 214 31.04 3.72 2.26
CA MET A 214 31.71 2.79 1.35
C MET A 214 32.46 3.67 0.34
N LYS A 215 33.79 3.61 0.34
CA LYS A 215 34.58 4.14 -0.76
C LYS A 215 34.18 3.35 -2.00
N MET A 216 33.27 3.91 -2.81
CA MET A 216 32.82 3.29 -4.06
C MET A 216 33.87 3.34 -5.19
N SER A 217 35.07 3.83 -4.91
CA SER A 217 36.24 3.73 -5.77
C SER A 217 37.40 3.29 -4.89
N LEU A 218 37.94 2.14 -5.19
CA LEU A 218 39.33 1.86 -4.81
C LEU A 218 40.16 3.04 -5.32
N SER A 219 40.99 3.62 -4.46
CA SER A 219 41.97 4.60 -4.93
C SER A 219 42.89 3.90 -5.95
N LYS A 220 43.48 4.68 -6.87
CA LYS A 220 44.39 4.12 -7.85
C LYS A 220 45.45 3.23 -7.19
N ASP A 221 45.91 3.60 -6.00
CA ASP A 221 46.93 2.87 -5.22
C ASP A 221 46.38 1.56 -4.62
N GLU A 222 45.10 1.53 -4.18
CA GLU A 222 44.45 0.30 -3.72
C GLU A 222 44.17 -0.68 -4.90
N MET A 223 43.88 -0.18 -6.09
CA MET A 223 43.78 -1.02 -7.32
C MET A 223 45.14 -1.61 -7.71
N ILE A 224 46.22 -0.82 -7.67
CA ILE A 224 47.55 -1.27 -7.98
C ILE A 224 47.98 -2.37 -7.00
N THR A 225 47.75 -2.17 -5.73
CA THR A 225 48.09 -3.16 -4.67
C THR A 225 47.31 -4.48 -4.80
N MET A 226 46.10 -4.46 -5.41
CA MET A 226 45.33 -5.68 -5.69
C MET A 226 45.83 -6.43 -6.92
N ILE A 227 46.45 -5.75 -7.89
CA ILE A 227 46.97 -6.37 -9.12
C ILE A 227 48.37 -6.96 -8.87
N GLU A 228 49.11 -6.46 -7.91
CA GLU A 228 50.47 -6.91 -7.57
C GLU A 228 50.50 -8.08 -6.56
N ARG A 229 49.37 -8.64 -6.15
CA ARG A 229 49.24 -9.85 -5.33
C ARG A 229 48.72 -11.03 -6.17
#